data_f5c07811277f3f93a0be66a07d3a6e3a
#
_entry.id   f5c07811277f3f93a0be66a07d3a6e3a
#
_cell.length_a   1.000
_cell.length_b   1.000
_cell.length_c   1.000
_cell.angle_alpha   90.00
_cell.angle_beta   90.00
_cell.angle_gamma   90.00
#
_symmetry.space_group_name_H-M   'P 1'
#
loop_
_entity.id
_entity.type
_entity.pdbx_description
1 polymer ?
#
loop_
_entity_poly.entity_id
_entity_poly.type
_entity_poly.pdbx_seq_one_letter_code
_entity_poly.pdbx_strand_id
1 'polypeptide(L)'
;YTVTATNTGGDATTSVTIVVNDIIPSSVAYSPSSFTLTKGSAMTTATPTSSGGTVTSWSITPTLPTGLSFSISTGALSGTATEITASATYTVTATNTGGSATTTVTIEVNDVAPSSVFYSGSPFTLTKDSAMTSATPSAFGGTVVSWSVSPTLPAGLSLDSSTGTISGTPTAVTASASYTVTATNTGGSDSTSITIQVNE
;
A
#
# COMPACT_ATOMS: atom_id res chain seq x y z
N TYR A 1 -39.21 30.42 19.78
CA TYR A 1 -40.51 30.54 20.46
C TYR A 1 -40.68 31.95 20.95
N THR A 2 -41.86 32.55 20.74
CA THR A 2 -42.22 33.85 21.31
C THR A 2 -43.05 33.60 22.57
N VAL A 3 -42.63 34.16 23.68
CA VAL A 3 -43.38 34.16 24.92
C VAL A 3 -44.04 35.52 25.04
N THR A 4 -45.39 35.55 25.19
CA THR A 4 -46.18 36.76 25.33
C THR A 4 -46.77 36.80 26.73
N ALA A 5 -46.58 37.92 27.42
CA ALA A 5 -47.25 38.25 28.66
C ALA A 5 -48.30 39.30 28.38
N THR A 6 -49.57 39.02 28.76
CA THR A 6 -50.71 39.87 28.48
C THR A 6 -51.35 40.34 29.80
N ASN A 7 -51.71 41.62 29.90
CA ASN A 7 -52.54 42.16 30.95
C ASN A 7 -53.58 43.16 30.38
N THR A 8 -54.38 43.79 31.25
CA THR A 8 -55.40 44.77 30.82
C THR A 8 -54.81 46.04 30.16
N GLY A 9 -53.50 46.26 30.27
CA GLY A 9 -52.78 47.40 29.68
C GLY A 9 -52.12 47.09 28.34
N GLY A 10 -52.06 45.81 27.91
CA GLY A 10 -51.45 45.33 26.64
C GLY A 10 -50.53 44.13 26.80
N ASP A 11 -49.79 43.85 25.71
CA ASP A 11 -48.90 42.68 25.58
C ASP A 11 -47.44 43.13 25.60
N ALA A 12 -46.59 42.28 26.21
CA ALA A 12 -45.15 42.32 26.12
C ALA A 12 -44.65 40.95 25.63
N THR A 13 -43.70 40.93 24.70
CA THR A 13 -43.17 39.71 24.10
C THR A 13 -41.67 39.59 24.29
N THR A 14 -41.20 38.36 24.44
CA THR A 14 -39.78 37.99 24.37
C THR A 14 -39.59 36.74 23.55
N SER A 15 -38.40 36.57 22.97
CA SER A 15 -38.04 35.35 22.22
C SER A 15 -37.21 34.41 23.06
N VAL A 16 -37.53 33.12 22.99
CA VAL A 16 -36.76 32.01 23.57
C VAL A 16 -36.34 31.08 22.43
N THR A 17 -35.04 30.86 22.30
CA THR A 17 -34.49 29.87 21.37
C THR A 17 -34.16 28.59 22.14
N ILE A 18 -34.71 27.46 21.71
CA ILE A 18 -34.44 26.16 22.28
C ILE A 18 -33.76 25.34 21.18
N VAL A 19 -32.57 24.80 21.46
CA VAL A 19 -31.83 23.92 20.59
C VAL A 19 -31.71 22.57 21.31
N VAL A 20 -32.08 21.49 20.62
CA VAL A 20 -31.88 20.11 21.09
C VAL A 20 -30.93 19.45 20.14
N ASN A 21 -29.76 19.08 20.64
CA ASN A 21 -28.75 18.37 19.88
C ASN A 21 -28.81 16.87 20.15
N ASP A 22 -28.31 16.06 19.20
CA ASP A 22 -28.14 14.63 19.37
C ASP A 22 -27.08 14.29 20.43
N ILE A 23 -27.08 13.07 20.89
CA ILE A 23 -25.96 12.48 21.62
C ILE A 23 -24.76 12.43 20.68
N ILE A 24 -23.59 12.80 21.16
CA ILE A 24 -22.33 12.75 20.38
C ILE A 24 -22.06 11.33 19.89
N PRO A 25 -21.58 11.10 18.64
CA PRO A 25 -21.07 9.82 18.22
C PRO A 25 -19.92 9.35 19.11
N SER A 26 -19.79 8.07 19.33
CA SER A 26 -18.73 7.47 20.16
C SER A 26 -18.30 6.11 19.60
N SER A 27 -17.19 5.57 20.12
CA SER A 27 -16.67 4.24 19.76
C SER A 27 -16.57 4.01 18.25
N VAL A 28 -16.15 5.05 17.51
CA VAL A 28 -15.93 4.96 16.07
C VAL A 28 -14.74 4.04 15.79
N ALA A 29 -14.93 2.99 15.00
CA ALA A 29 -13.88 2.02 14.70
C ALA A 29 -14.05 1.35 13.33
N TYR A 30 -12.91 1.01 12.70
CA TYR A 30 -12.85 0.07 11.58
C TYR A 30 -12.25 -1.26 12.06
N SER A 31 -12.73 -2.35 11.51
CA SER A 31 -12.16 -3.68 11.74
C SER A 31 -11.99 -4.40 10.39
N PRO A 32 -10.72 -4.54 9.91
CA PRO A 32 -9.46 -4.06 10.49
C PRO A 32 -9.30 -2.53 10.41
N SER A 33 -8.35 -1.97 11.20
CA SER A 33 -7.96 -0.55 11.13
C SER A 33 -6.68 -0.30 10.31
N SER A 34 -6.08 -1.38 9.78
CA SER A 34 -4.89 -1.32 8.90
C SER A 34 -5.17 -2.08 7.60
N PHE A 35 -4.86 -1.44 6.49
CA PHE A 35 -5.10 -1.94 5.15
C PHE A 35 -3.78 -1.95 4.36
N THR A 36 -3.30 -3.16 4.05
CA THR A 36 -2.21 -3.37 3.10
C THR A 36 -2.82 -3.79 1.78
N LEU A 37 -2.78 -2.91 0.79
CA LEU A 37 -3.41 -3.07 -0.50
C LEU A 37 -2.36 -3.36 -1.58
N THR A 38 -2.81 -3.96 -2.67
CA THR A 38 -1.99 -4.15 -3.86
C THR A 38 -2.49 -3.23 -4.97
N LYS A 39 -1.59 -2.48 -5.59
CA LYS A 39 -1.86 -1.63 -6.75
C LYS A 39 -2.63 -2.42 -7.83
N GLY A 40 -3.70 -1.83 -8.35
CA GLY A 40 -4.54 -2.45 -9.38
C GLY A 40 -5.53 -3.49 -8.86
N SER A 41 -5.51 -3.84 -7.57
CA SER A 41 -6.48 -4.75 -6.96
C SER A 41 -7.54 -3.99 -6.16
N ALA A 42 -8.81 -4.34 -6.35
CA ALA A 42 -9.89 -3.72 -5.60
C ALA A 42 -9.83 -4.12 -4.11
N MET A 43 -9.94 -3.14 -3.22
CA MET A 43 -10.07 -3.43 -1.79
C MET A 43 -11.48 -3.94 -1.45
N THR A 44 -11.57 -4.81 -0.46
CA THR A 44 -12.86 -5.13 0.16
C THR A 44 -13.39 -3.88 0.86
N THR A 45 -14.65 -3.51 0.58
CA THR A 45 -15.27 -2.35 1.23
C THR A 45 -15.23 -2.48 2.74
N ALA A 46 -14.66 -1.47 3.40
CA ALA A 46 -14.58 -1.39 4.84
C ALA A 46 -15.55 -0.31 5.34
N THR A 47 -16.47 -0.69 6.22
CA THR A 47 -17.44 0.24 6.85
C THR A 47 -17.11 0.40 8.34
N PRO A 48 -17.16 1.63 8.86
CA PRO A 48 -16.95 1.83 10.29
C PRO A 48 -18.16 1.39 11.11
N THR A 49 -17.91 1.09 12.37
CA THR A 49 -18.93 1.01 13.41
C THR A 49 -18.89 2.28 14.27
N SER A 50 -20.02 2.65 14.85
CA SER A 50 -20.11 3.74 15.81
C SER A 50 -21.22 3.45 16.82
N SER A 51 -21.16 4.10 17.99
CA SER A 51 -22.21 4.12 19.00
C SER A 51 -22.54 5.57 19.38
N GLY A 52 -23.46 5.78 20.31
CA GLY A 52 -23.97 7.11 20.66
C GLY A 52 -25.07 7.55 19.70
N GLY A 53 -25.10 8.83 19.33
CA GLY A 53 -26.11 9.37 18.41
C GLY A 53 -25.81 9.06 16.94
N THR A 54 -26.85 9.10 16.12
CA THR A 54 -26.76 8.82 14.69
C THR A 54 -25.76 9.77 14.00
N VAL A 55 -24.81 9.21 13.25
CA VAL A 55 -23.85 10.00 12.46
C VAL A 55 -24.55 10.56 11.24
N THR A 56 -24.43 11.88 11.02
CA THR A 56 -25.02 12.58 9.88
C THR A 56 -24.03 12.84 8.76
N SER A 57 -22.74 12.88 9.07
CA SER A 57 -21.68 13.07 8.09
C SER A 57 -20.35 12.45 8.53
N TRP A 58 -19.56 12.06 7.53
CA TRP A 58 -18.22 11.50 7.71
C TRP A 58 -17.20 12.30 6.92
N SER A 59 -15.99 12.40 7.42
CA SER A 59 -14.86 12.96 6.70
C SER A 59 -13.59 12.18 6.97
N ILE A 60 -12.61 12.31 6.08
CA ILE A 60 -11.29 11.67 6.22
C ILE A 60 -10.19 12.66 5.83
N THR A 61 -9.09 12.63 6.56
CA THR A 61 -7.90 13.44 6.30
C THR A 61 -6.63 12.68 6.65
N PRO A 62 -5.54 12.81 5.89
CA PRO A 62 -5.41 13.52 4.61
C PRO A 62 -6.19 12.85 3.47
N THR A 63 -6.01 13.35 2.24
CA THR A 63 -6.59 12.76 1.02
C THR A 63 -6.11 11.33 0.82
N LEU A 64 -7.01 10.43 0.49
CA LEU A 64 -6.72 9.02 0.22
C LEU A 64 -5.79 8.83 -0.99
N PRO A 65 -5.07 7.69 -1.07
CA PRO A 65 -4.36 7.28 -2.27
C PRO A 65 -5.26 7.27 -3.51
N THR A 66 -4.68 7.64 -4.65
CA THR A 66 -5.38 7.71 -5.94
C THR A 66 -6.09 6.37 -6.25
N GLY A 67 -7.37 6.46 -6.62
CA GLY A 67 -8.23 5.31 -6.92
C GLY A 67 -9.01 4.74 -5.73
N LEU A 68 -8.72 5.18 -4.50
CA LEU A 68 -9.56 4.89 -3.35
C LEU A 68 -10.64 5.97 -3.17
N SER A 69 -11.74 5.59 -2.59
CA SER A 69 -12.92 6.43 -2.35
C SER A 69 -13.38 6.32 -0.90
N PHE A 70 -13.92 7.43 -0.40
CA PHE A 70 -14.53 7.53 0.92
C PHE A 70 -15.96 8.05 0.81
N SER A 71 -16.90 7.36 1.42
CA SER A 71 -18.30 7.76 1.44
C SER A 71 -18.55 8.72 2.61
N ILE A 72 -18.86 9.97 2.31
CA ILE A 72 -19.21 10.99 3.32
C ILE A 72 -20.54 10.72 4.02
N SER A 73 -21.37 9.83 3.51
CA SER A 73 -22.66 9.44 4.12
C SER A 73 -22.55 8.21 5.03
N THR A 74 -21.65 7.28 4.73
CA THR A 74 -21.54 5.99 5.46
C THR A 74 -20.21 5.78 6.14
N GLY A 75 -19.18 6.59 5.83
CA GLY A 75 -17.82 6.37 6.25
C GLY A 75 -17.13 5.21 5.52
N ALA A 76 -17.75 4.60 4.52
CA ALA A 76 -17.18 3.44 3.84
C ALA A 76 -15.93 3.80 3.02
N LEU A 77 -14.90 2.98 3.16
CA LEU A 77 -13.68 2.97 2.34
C LEU A 77 -13.81 1.90 1.26
N SER A 78 -13.50 2.24 0.00
CA SER A 78 -13.59 1.32 -1.13
C SER A 78 -12.70 1.78 -2.28
N GLY A 79 -12.64 1.01 -3.37
CA GLY A 79 -11.96 1.40 -4.60
C GLY A 79 -10.77 0.51 -4.95
N THR A 80 -10.01 0.95 -5.95
CA THR A 80 -8.82 0.27 -6.47
C THR A 80 -7.68 1.27 -6.53
N ALA A 81 -6.69 1.13 -5.66
CA ALA A 81 -5.53 2.03 -5.66
C ALA A 81 -4.73 1.86 -6.96
N THR A 82 -4.39 2.98 -7.60
CA THR A 82 -3.68 2.99 -8.90
C THR A 82 -2.20 3.37 -8.77
N GLU A 83 -1.74 3.78 -7.58
CA GLU A 83 -0.37 4.18 -7.31
C GLU A 83 0.13 3.54 -6.03
N ILE A 84 1.45 3.25 -5.97
CA ILE A 84 2.13 2.77 -4.77
C ILE A 84 2.16 3.92 -3.76
N THR A 85 1.83 3.62 -2.50
CA THR A 85 1.83 4.62 -1.43
C THR A 85 2.44 4.01 -0.17
N ALA A 86 3.43 4.66 0.41
CA ALA A 86 3.99 4.25 1.68
C ALA A 86 2.90 4.28 2.78
N SER A 87 3.09 3.45 3.81
CA SER A 87 2.17 3.39 4.95
C SER A 87 1.92 4.77 5.54
N ALA A 88 0.66 5.18 5.59
CA ALA A 88 0.22 6.48 6.11
C ALA A 88 -1.04 6.33 6.97
N THR A 89 -1.17 7.22 7.95
CA THR A 89 -2.32 7.26 8.86
C THR A 89 -3.32 8.31 8.42
N TYR A 90 -4.58 7.92 8.40
CA TYR A 90 -5.74 8.76 8.02
C TYR A 90 -6.68 8.88 9.20
N THR A 91 -7.09 10.09 9.55
CA THR A 91 -8.08 10.34 10.58
C THR A 91 -9.47 10.40 9.97
N VAL A 92 -10.36 9.56 10.45
CA VAL A 92 -11.78 9.56 10.08
C VAL A 92 -12.58 10.22 11.21
N THR A 93 -13.44 11.13 10.83
CA THR A 93 -14.32 11.89 11.75
C THR A 93 -15.77 11.58 11.44
N ALA A 94 -16.51 11.16 12.47
CA ALA A 94 -17.96 11.00 12.47
C ALA A 94 -18.60 12.19 13.17
N THR A 95 -19.60 12.84 12.57
CA THR A 95 -20.20 14.07 13.07
C THR A 95 -21.73 13.99 13.08
N ASN A 96 -22.36 14.57 14.09
CA ASN A 96 -23.78 14.90 14.15
C ASN A 96 -23.99 16.26 14.82
N THR A 97 -25.24 16.63 15.11
CA THR A 97 -25.58 17.92 15.75
C THR A 97 -25.07 18.05 17.18
N GLY A 98 -24.80 16.95 17.88
CA GLY A 98 -24.23 16.90 19.22
C GLY A 98 -22.71 17.10 19.27
N GLY A 99 -22.00 16.82 18.14
CA GLY A 99 -20.55 16.92 18.07
C GLY A 99 -19.92 15.87 17.16
N SER A 100 -18.64 15.56 17.41
CA SER A 100 -17.87 14.60 16.59
C SER A 100 -17.03 13.63 17.41
N ALA A 101 -16.72 12.47 16.81
CA ALA A 101 -15.76 11.50 17.30
C ALA A 101 -14.83 11.06 16.16
N THR A 102 -13.61 10.68 16.50
CA THR A 102 -12.57 10.33 15.53
C THR A 102 -12.03 8.93 15.76
N THR A 103 -11.53 8.33 14.69
CA THR A 103 -10.70 7.13 14.69
C THR A 103 -9.63 7.25 13.63
N THR A 104 -8.64 6.37 13.66
CA THR A 104 -7.59 6.34 12.64
C THR A 104 -7.59 5.03 11.89
N VAL A 105 -7.24 5.09 10.61
CA VAL A 105 -6.92 3.94 9.78
C VAL A 105 -5.54 4.13 9.16
N THR A 106 -4.82 3.03 8.97
CA THR A 106 -3.53 3.03 8.28
C THR A 106 -3.73 2.37 6.91
N ILE A 107 -3.24 3.01 5.86
CA ILE A 107 -3.31 2.47 4.49
C ILE A 107 -1.90 2.47 3.90
N GLU A 108 -1.54 1.35 3.31
CA GLU A 108 -0.34 1.12 2.52
C GLU A 108 -0.73 0.49 1.19
N VAL A 109 -0.12 0.92 0.09
CA VAL A 109 -0.34 0.35 -1.24
C VAL A 109 0.99 -0.13 -1.79
N ASN A 110 1.12 -1.43 -1.94
CA ASN A 110 2.30 -2.09 -2.51
C ASN A 110 2.12 -2.35 -4.00
N ASP A 111 3.23 -2.56 -4.72
CA ASP A 111 3.21 -3.02 -6.10
C ASP A 111 2.72 -4.48 -6.18
N VAL A 112 2.46 -4.97 -7.37
CA VAL A 112 2.32 -6.41 -7.63
C VAL A 112 3.68 -7.07 -7.44
N ALA A 113 3.77 -8.17 -6.70
CA ALA A 113 5.03 -8.90 -6.54
C ALA A 113 5.61 -9.31 -7.90
N PRO A 114 6.95 -9.33 -8.05
CA PRO A 114 7.57 -9.96 -9.21
C PRO A 114 7.17 -11.43 -9.33
N SER A 115 7.12 -11.95 -10.52
CA SER A 115 6.80 -13.36 -10.79
C SER A 115 7.50 -13.86 -12.05
N SER A 116 7.66 -15.20 -12.16
CA SER A 116 8.26 -15.85 -13.32
C SER A 116 9.61 -15.25 -13.72
N VAL A 117 10.47 -15.03 -12.73
CA VAL A 117 11.85 -14.55 -12.97
C VAL A 117 12.64 -15.65 -13.71
N PHE A 118 13.31 -15.28 -14.79
CA PHE A 118 14.16 -16.20 -15.52
C PHE A 118 15.30 -15.52 -16.28
N TYR A 119 16.38 -16.26 -16.53
CA TYR A 119 17.47 -15.89 -17.44
C TYR A 119 17.44 -16.82 -18.65
N SER A 120 17.29 -16.23 -19.86
CA SER A 120 17.50 -16.98 -21.09
C SER A 120 18.98 -17.32 -21.23
N GLY A 121 19.30 -18.57 -21.53
CA GLY A 121 20.68 -19.05 -21.69
C GLY A 121 21.29 -19.75 -20.48
N SER A 122 20.62 -19.83 -19.33
CA SER A 122 21.03 -20.76 -18.28
C SER A 122 20.80 -22.22 -18.72
N PRO A 123 21.77 -23.14 -18.49
CA PRO A 123 23.04 -22.99 -17.80
C PRO A 123 24.12 -22.23 -18.59
N PHE A 124 24.95 -21.44 -17.89
CA PHE A 124 26.06 -20.69 -18.47
C PHE A 124 27.36 -21.50 -18.39
N THR A 125 27.95 -21.83 -19.53
CA THR A 125 29.29 -22.43 -19.62
C THR A 125 30.25 -21.34 -20.13
N LEU A 126 31.13 -20.89 -19.28
CA LEU A 126 32.05 -19.78 -19.50
C LEU A 126 33.49 -20.28 -19.60
N THR A 127 34.36 -19.45 -20.20
CA THR A 127 35.79 -19.69 -20.26
C THR A 127 36.53 -18.67 -19.41
N LYS A 128 37.47 -19.11 -18.61
CA LYS A 128 38.33 -18.26 -17.79
C LYS A 128 39.01 -17.20 -18.68
N ASP A 129 39.16 -15.99 -18.14
CA ASP A 129 39.76 -14.83 -18.79
C ASP A 129 39.08 -14.38 -20.09
N SER A 130 37.90 -14.94 -20.42
CA SER A 130 37.05 -14.51 -21.54
C SER A 130 35.80 -13.82 -21.01
N ALA A 131 35.49 -12.61 -21.51
CA ALA A 131 34.30 -11.86 -21.10
C ALA A 131 33.02 -12.62 -21.47
N MET A 132 32.08 -12.76 -20.52
CA MET A 132 30.78 -13.32 -20.81
C MET A 132 29.90 -12.32 -21.58
N THR A 133 29.03 -12.83 -22.45
CA THR A 133 27.91 -12.04 -22.94
C THR A 133 26.99 -11.73 -21.79
N SER A 134 26.70 -10.44 -21.58
CA SER A 134 25.81 -10.00 -20.48
C SER A 134 24.46 -10.71 -20.55
N ALA A 135 24.04 -11.29 -19.43
CA ALA A 135 22.77 -11.98 -19.28
C ALA A 135 21.80 -11.09 -18.48
N THR A 136 20.71 -10.66 -19.14
CA THR A 136 19.65 -9.84 -18.52
C THR A 136 18.45 -10.72 -18.18
N PRO A 137 17.89 -10.62 -16.98
CA PRO A 137 16.71 -11.38 -16.62
C PRO A 137 15.44 -10.82 -17.25
N SER A 138 14.41 -11.65 -17.27
CA SER A 138 13.02 -11.24 -17.47
C SER A 138 12.22 -11.56 -16.22
N ALA A 139 11.24 -10.71 -15.91
CA ALA A 139 10.29 -10.89 -14.84
C ALA A 139 8.92 -10.33 -15.25
N PHE A 140 7.86 -10.88 -14.72
CA PHE A 140 6.49 -10.38 -14.84
C PHE A 140 6.05 -9.77 -13.50
N GLY A 141 4.83 -9.22 -13.47
CA GLY A 141 4.27 -8.56 -12.28
C GLY A 141 4.63 -7.08 -12.22
N GLY A 142 4.88 -6.58 -11.03
CA GLY A 142 5.26 -5.18 -10.81
C GLY A 142 6.74 -4.91 -11.10
N THR A 143 7.09 -3.63 -11.10
CA THR A 143 8.47 -3.20 -11.37
C THR A 143 9.43 -3.72 -10.30
N VAL A 144 10.48 -4.42 -10.72
CA VAL A 144 11.54 -4.87 -9.82
C VAL A 144 12.36 -3.66 -9.36
N VAL A 145 12.54 -3.54 -8.04
CA VAL A 145 13.31 -2.45 -7.41
C VAL A 145 14.75 -2.88 -7.12
N SER A 146 14.95 -4.15 -6.80
CA SER A 146 16.28 -4.65 -6.49
C SER A 146 16.46 -6.11 -6.86
N TRP A 147 17.72 -6.46 -7.18
CA TRP A 147 18.18 -7.81 -7.47
C TRP A 147 19.28 -8.23 -6.51
N SER A 148 19.28 -9.51 -6.16
CA SER A 148 20.33 -10.12 -5.36
C SER A 148 20.65 -11.53 -5.84
N VAL A 149 21.84 -12.03 -5.49
CA VAL A 149 22.26 -13.41 -5.84
C VAL A 149 22.89 -14.09 -4.64
N SER A 150 22.61 -15.36 -4.46
CA SER A 150 23.20 -16.21 -3.43
C SER A 150 23.42 -17.63 -3.98
N PRO A 151 24.59 -18.25 -3.72
CA PRO A 151 25.81 -17.68 -3.15
C PRO A 151 26.47 -16.64 -4.06
N THR A 152 27.60 -16.06 -3.62
CA THR A 152 28.40 -15.11 -4.41
C THR A 152 28.80 -15.73 -5.74
N LEU A 153 28.68 -14.98 -6.83
CA LEU A 153 29.08 -15.40 -8.18
C LEU A 153 30.57 -15.73 -8.26
N PRO A 154 31.01 -16.55 -9.25
CA PRO A 154 32.39 -16.78 -9.53
C PRO A 154 33.21 -15.49 -9.63
N ALA A 155 34.48 -15.53 -9.17
CA ALA A 155 35.38 -14.39 -9.20
C ALA A 155 35.46 -13.77 -10.60
N GLY A 156 35.31 -12.43 -10.69
CA GLY A 156 35.28 -11.67 -11.94
C GLY A 156 33.91 -11.49 -12.56
N LEU A 157 32.87 -12.18 -12.04
CA LEU A 157 31.48 -11.93 -12.42
C LEU A 157 30.77 -11.07 -11.37
N SER A 158 29.81 -10.29 -11.83
CA SER A 158 28.96 -9.43 -10.97
C SER A 158 27.51 -9.42 -11.41
N LEU A 159 26.61 -9.18 -10.44
CA LEU A 159 25.21 -8.88 -10.66
C LEU A 159 24.99 -7.38 -10.46
N ASP A 160 24.39 -6.72 -11.41
CA ASP A 160 23.87 -5.36 -11.22
C ASP A 160 22.59 -5.42 -10.38
N SER A 161 22.63 -4.80 -9.20
CA SER A 161 21.51 -4.85 -8.25
C SER A 161 20.27 -4.07 -8.68
N SER A 162 20.37 -3.21 -9.70
CA SER A 162 19.25 -2.44 -10.23
C SER A 162 18.58 -3.11 -11.43
N THR A 163 19.35 -3.77 -12.27
CA THR A 163 18.88 -4.37 -13.54
C THR A 163 18.81 -5.89 -13.50
N GLY A 164 19.48 -6.53 -12.54
CA GLY A 164 19.65 -7.99 -12.50
C GLY A 164 20.63 -8.51 -13.54
N THR A 165 21.31 -7.67 -14.28
CA THR A 165 22.23 -8.10 -15.33
C THR A 165 23.47 -8.75 -14.73
N ILE A 166 23.77 -9.97 -15.16
CA ILE A 166 25.02 -10.67 -14.84
C ILE A 166 26.01 -10.41 -15.97
N SER A 167 27.22 -9.97 -15.58
CA SER A 167 28.29 -9.64 -16.53
C SER A 167 29.67 -9.81 -15.89
N GLY A 168 30.73 -9.68 -16.70
CA GLY A 168 32.10 -9.70 -16.24
C GLY A 168 32.97 -10.70 -16.99
N THR A 169 34.21 -10.89 -16.49
CA THR A 169 35.19 -11.83 -17.01
C THR A 169 35.63 -12.74 -15.86
N PRO A 170 35.25 -14.03 -15.88
CA PRO A 170 35.62 -14.93 -14.80
C PRO A 170 37.14 -15.13 -14.73
N THR A 171 37.72 -15.03 -13.55
CA THR A 171 39.18 -15.09 -13.35
C THR A 171 39.67 -16.39 -12.76
N ALA A 172 38.77 -17.31 -12.44
CA ALA A 172 39.09 -18.61 -11.88
C ALA A 172 38.17 -19.73 -12.45
N VAL A 173 38.73 -20.90 -12.67
CA VAL A 173 37.94 -22.08 -13.01
C VAL A 173 37.04 -22.45 -11.86
N THR A 174 35.77 -22.74 -12.15
CA THR A 174 34.77 -23.07 -11.15
C THR A 174 33.93 -24.25 -11.65
N ALA A 175 33.78 -25.26 -10.83
CA ALA A 175 32.89 -26.39 -11.10
C ALA A 175 31.44 -25.87 -11.26
N SER A 176 30.64 -26.62 -12.03
CA SER A 176 29.21 -26.30 -12.18
C SER A 176 28.53 -26.15 -10.82
N ALA A 177 27.95 -24.97 -10.59
CA ALA A 177 27.27 -24.61 -9.34
C ALA A 177 25.99 -23.84 -9.60
N SER A 178 25.07 -23.91 -8.66
CA SER A 178 23.75 -23.26 -8.71
C SER A 178 23.76 -21.96 -7.91
N TYR A 179 23.15 -20.92 -8.48
CA TYR A 179 23.04 -19.58 -7.90
C TYR A 179 21.58 -19.15 -7.96
N THR A 180 21.02 -18.74 -6.82
CA THR A 180 19.65 -18.24 -6.73
C THR A 180 19.68 -16.72 -6.92
N VAL A 181 19.03 -16.24 -7.97
CA VAL A 181 18.84 -14.80 -8.22
C VAL A 181 17.43 -14.43 -7.79
N THR A 182 17.30 -13.38 -6.98
CA THR A 182 16.03 -12.90 -6.41
C THR A 182 15.73 -11.48 -6.88
N ALA A 183 14.54 -11.28 -7.40
CA ALA A 183 13.94 -10.00 -7.76
C ALA A 183 13.00 -9.56 -6.64
N THR A 184 13.04 -8.28 -6.24
CA THR A 184 12.25 -7.76 -5.12
C THR A 184 11.64 -6.41 -5.44
N ASN A 185 10.40 -6.17 -4.98
CA ASN A 185 9.74 -4.87 -4.93
C ASN A 185 8.92 -4.75 -3.64
N THR A 186 8.11 -3.71 -3.48
CA THR A 186 7.26 -3.50 -2.30
C THR A 186 6.17 -4.56 -2.13
N GLY A 187 5.77 -5.23 -3.21
CA GLY A 187 4.77 -6.29 -3.21
C GLY A 187 5.32 -7.65 -2.78
N GLY A 188 6.65 -7.83 -2.82
CA GLY A 188 7.29 -9.10 -2.47
C GLY A 188 8.49 -9.41 -3.33
N SER A 189 8.81 -10.70 -3.44
CA SER A 189 9.95 -11.20 -4.21
C SER A 189 9.61 -12.49 -4.95
N ASP A 190 10.35 -12.73 -6.05
CA ASP A 190 10.39 -13.98 -6.77
C ASP A 190 11.83 -14.34 -7.11
N SER A 191 12.14 -15.61 -7.30
CA SER A 191 13.51 -16.05 -7.52
C SER A 191 13.60 -17.13 -8.58
N THR A 192 14.77 -17.19 -9.24
CA THR A 192 15.13 -18.25 -10.16
C THR A 192 16.50 -18.80 -9.83
N SER A 193 16.72 -20.07 -10.20
CA SER A 193 18.02 -20.70 -10.08
C SER A 193 18.70 -20.74 -11.44
N ILE A 194 19.94 -20.24 -11.50
CA ILE A 194 20.81 -20.33 -12.65
C ILE A 194 22.00 -21.22 -12.33
N THR A 195 22.56 -21.87 -13.35
CA THR A 195 23.78 -22.69 -13.20
C THR A 195 24.91 -22.02 -13.94
N ILE A 196 26.07 -21.89 -13.33
CA ILE A 196 27.29 -21.35 -13.93
C ILE A 196 28.43 -22.34 -13.74
N GLN A 197 29.19 -22.57 -14.82
CA GLN A 197 30.43 -23.29 -14.87
C GLN A 197 31.50 -22.44 -15.57
N VAL A 198 32.74 -22.45 -15.07
CA VAL A 198 33.88 -21.79 -15.72
C VAL A 198 34.95 -22.84 -16.02
N ASN A 199 35.26 -23.01 -17.28
CA ASN A 199 36.32 -23.90 -17.79
C ASN A 199 37.62 -23.09 -18.01
N GLU A 200 38.76 -23.84 -18.28
CA GLU A 200 40.00 -23.23 -18.76
C GLU A 200 39.80 -22.59 -20.13
#